data_454026a3743ae81f6bc73c299a3b17da
#
_entry.id   454026a3743ae81f6bc73c299a3b17da
#
_cell.length_a   1.000
_cell.length_b   1.000
_cell.length_c   1.000
_cell.angle_alpha   90.00
_cell.angle_beta   90.00
_cell.angle_gamma   90.00
#
_symmetry.space_group_name_H-M   'P 1'
#
loop_
_entity.id
_entity.type
_entity.pdbx_description
1 polymer ?
#
loop_
_entity_poly.entity_id
_entity_poly.type
_entity_poly.pdbx_seq_one_letter_code
_entity_poly.pdbx_strand_id
1 'polypeptide(L)'
;MFSVIKSVFPTFVAGAKDLQRSIITPTEFFKDMKLRNYWCAQASLIGLVMAVALSLLSFPSLKGIGIELSKDFLSVMVVLNCMFLILYGACFWFGARFMFGKGSLFSTINSFFYISICLVFMKIAEMQALGSRMTALAHSCELAEF
;
A
#
# COMPACT_ATOMS: atom_id res chain seq x y z
N MET A 1 26.53 -8.54 -0.30
CA MET A 1 25.25 -8.38 0.42
C MET A 1 25.27 -7.17 1.36
N PHE A 2 26.25 -7.00 2.25
CA PHE A 2 26.36 -5.86 3.17
C PHE A 2 26.44 -4.46 2.51
N SER A 3 27.03 -4.33 1.32
CA SER A 3 27.15 -3.06 0.60
C SER A 3 25.78 -2.53 0.10
N VAL A 4 24.89 -3.42 -0.33
CA VAL A 4 23.55 -3.08 -0.79
C VAL A 4 22.70 -2.59 0.40
N ILE A 5 22.80 -3.24 1.56
CA ILE A 5 22.08 -2.82 2.76
C ILE A 5 22.53 -1.43 3.20
N LYS A 6 23.83 -1.12 3.15
CA LYS A 6 24.37 0.20 3.48
C LYS A 6 23.83 1.33 2.57
N SER A 7 23.56 1.04 1.30
CA SER A 7 23.02 2.05 0.37
C SER A 7 21.50 2.21 0.45
N VAL A 8 20.77 1.13 0.76
CA VAL A 8 19.30 1.14 0.83
C VAL A 8 18.80 1.71 2.17
N PHE A 9 19.54 1.47 3.26
CA PHE A 9 19.14 1.88 4.61
C PHE A 9 18.89 3.40 4.74
N PRO A 10 19.80 4.31 4.30
CA PRO A 10 19.55 5.76 4.38
C PRO A 10 18.35 6.19 3.53
N THR A 11 18.13 5.56 2.38
CA THR A 11 16.96 5.82 1.53
C THR A 11 15.67 5.41 2.22
N PHE A 12 15.67 4.27 2.91
CA PHE A 12 14.53 3.81 3.70
C PHE A 12 14.22 4.75 4.88
N VAL A 13 15.23 5.17 5.63
CA VAL A 13 15.07 6.12 6.75
C VAL A 13 14.52 7.46 6.25
N ALA A 14 15.00 7.95 5.12
CA ALA A 14 14.48 9.17 4.51
C ALA A 14 13.02 8.99 4.07
N GLY A 15 12.68 7.87 3.45
CA GLY A 15 11.31 7.53 3.07
C GLY A 15 10.37 7.42 4.28
N ALA A 16 10.83 6.82 5.38
CA ALA A 16 10.05 6.74 6.62
C ALA A 16 9.80 8.12 7.25
N LYS A 17 10.79 9.03 7.22
CA LYS A 17 10.60 10.42 7.64
C LYS A 17 9.60 11.16 6.76
N ASP A 18 9.67 10.98 5.45
CA ASP A 18 8.71 11.54 4.50
C ASP A 18 7.31 10.98 4.76
N LEU A 19 7.17 9.69 5.05
CA LEU A 19 5.92 9.06 5.46
C LEU A 19 5.36 9.69 6.76
N GLN A 20 6.20 9.87 7.77
CA GLN A 20 5.81 10.55 9.00
C GLN A 20 5.33 11.98 8.73
N ARG A 21 6.04 12.75 7.89
CA ARG A 21 5.62 14.10 7.48
C ARG A 21 4.31 14.10 6.72
N SER A 22 4.04 13.09 5.89
CA SER A 22 2.78 12.98 5.15
C SER A 22 1.57 12.81 6.07
N ILE A 23 1.75 12.25 7.26
CA ILE A 23 0.70 12.07 8.27
C ILE A 23 0.55 13.31 9.17
N ILE A 24 1.68 13.87 9.63
CA ILE A 24 1.68 14.98 10.60
C ILE A 24 1.39 16.33 9.93
N THR A 25 2.01 16.60 8.79
CA THR A 25 1.90 17.86 8.04
C THR A 25 1.57 17.62 6.56
N PRO A 26 0.40 17.04 6.23
CA PRO A 26 0.09 16.60 4.87
C PRO A 26 0.13 17.75 3.86
N THR A 27 -0.35 18.92 4.23
CA THR A 27 -0.41 20.08 3.31
C THR A 27 0.96 20.53 2.83
N GLU A 28 1.93 20.60 3.73
CA GLU A 28 3.31 20.99 3.41
C GLU A 28 4.01 19.88 2.62
N PHE A 29 3.84 18.64 3.07
CA PHE A 29 4.41 17.49 2.41
C PHE A 29 3.98 17.38 0.94
N PHE A 30 2.69 17.49 0.64
CA PHE A 30 2.19 17.40 -0.73
C PHE A 30 2.54 18.62 -1.58
N LYS A 31 2.74 19.81 -0.98
CA LYS A 31 3.32 20.97 -1.69
C LYS A 31 4.75 20.67 -2.14
N ASP A 32 5.58 20.12 -1.25
CA ASP A 32 6.96 19.74 -1.57
C ASP A 32 7.00 18.64 -2.64
N MET A 33 6.13 17.63 -2.53
CA MET A 33 6.01 16.55 -3.52
C MET A 33 5.59 17.05 -4.90
N LYS A 34 4.74 18.07 -4.98
CA LYS A 34 4.33 18.67 -6.26
C LYS A 34 5.52 19.27 -7.02
N LEU A 35 6.56 19.71 -6.33
CA LEU A 35 7.79 20.25 -6.93
C LEU A 35 8.72 19.14 -7.43
N ARG A 36 8.57 17.89 -6.95
CA ARG A 36 9.40 16.74 -7.35
C ARG A 36 8.87 16.12 -8.65
N ASN A 37 9.28 16.68 -9.79
CA ASN A 37 8.87 16.20 -11.10
C ASN A 37 9.75 15.05 -11.64
N TYR A 38 10.16 14.13 -10.75
CA TYR A 38 11.00 12.97 -11.08
C TYR A 38 10.61 11.76 -10.22
N TRP A 39 11.04 10.60 -10.69
CA TRP A 39 10.83 9.35 -9.94
C TRP A 39 11.66 9.34 -8.66
N CYS A 40 11.00 9.28 -7.53
CA CYS A 40 11.65 9.34 -6.22
C CYS A 40 11.92 7.94 -5.68
N ALA A 41 13.20 7.56 -5.54
CA ALA A 41 13.59 6.24 -5.01
C ALA A 41 13.04 5.98 -3.59
N GLN A 42 12.93 7.02 -2.76
CA GLN A 42 12.38 6.93 -1.41
C GLN A 42 10.90 6.56 -1.44
N ALA A 43 10.11 7.21 -2.32
CA ALA A 43 8.70 6.91 -2.49
C ALA A 43 8.49 5.49 -3.05
N SER A 44 9.31 5.08 -4.02
CA SER A 44 9.26 3.73 -4.59
C SER A 44 9.55 2.65 -3.56
N LEU A 45 10.51 2.89 -2.65
CA LEU A 45 10.84 1.96 -1.59
C LEU A 45 9.67 1.82 -0.59
N ILE A 46 9.03 2.93 -0.22
CA ILE A 46 7.81 2.91 0.60
C ILE A 46 6.68 2.17 -0.13
N GLY A 47 6.46 2.45 -1.42
CA GLY A 47 5.49 1.74 -2.25
C GLY A 47 5.72 0.23 -2.27
N LEU A 48 6.97 -0.22 -2.39
CA LEU A 48 7.32 -1.63 -2.32
C LEU A 48 7.00 -2.25 -0.96
N VAL A 49 7.35 -1.56 0.14
CA VAL A 49 7.03 -2.02 1.50
C VAL A 49 5.52 -2.14 1.69
N MET A 50 4.75 -1.16 1.19
CA MET A 50 3.28 -1.21 1.26
C MET A 50 2.71 -2.34 0.39
N ALA A 51 3.27 -2.61 -0.80
CA ALA A 51 2.86 -3.72 -1.64
C ALA A 51 3.11 -5.08 -0.96
N VAL A 52 4.24 -5.24 -0.27
CA VAL A 52 4.54 -6.45 0.53
C VAL A 52 3.53 -6.58 1.68
N ALA A 53 3.27 -5.50 2.42
CA ALA A 53 2.31 -5.49 3.51
C ALA A 53 0.90 -5.87 3.03
N LEU A 54 0.43 -5.28 1.92
CA LEU A 54 -0.86 -5.62 1.31
C LEU A 54 -0.94 -7.09 0.87
N SER A 55 0.15 -7.62 0.31
CA SER A 55 0.21 -9.04 -0.11
C SER A 55 0.10 -9.97 1.11
N LEU A 56 0.83 -9.69 2.18
CA LEU A 56 0.78 -10.48 3.40
C LEU A 56 -0.58 -10.39 4.10
N LEU A 57 -1.19 -9.22 4.15
CA LEU A 57 -2.51 -9.02 4.73
C LEU A 57 -3.65 -9.65 3.92
N SER A 58 -3.45 -9.87 2.62
CA SER A 58 -4.43 -10.56 1.78
C SER A 58 -4.39 -12.08 1.94
N PHE A 59 -3.29 -12.62 2.48
CA PHE A 59 -3.07 -14.06 2.57
C PHE A 59 -4.11 -14.82 3.42
N PRO A 60 -4.56 -14.38 4.61
CA PRO A 60 -5.57 -15.09 5.37
C PRO A 60 -6.87 -15.30 4.60
N SER A 61 -7.28 -14.32 3.80
CA SER A 61 -8.47 -14.44 2.94
C SER A 61 -8.27 -15.47 1.83
N LEU A 62 -7.06 -15.55 1.24
CA LEU A 62 -6.71 -16.50 0.19
C LEU A 62 -6.61 -17.94 0.73
N LYS A 63 -6.06 -18.11 1.94
CA LYS A 63 -6.01 -19.40 2.62
C LYS A 63 -7.42 -19.98 2.86
N GLY A 64 -8.39 -19.11 3.17
CA GLY A 64 -9.79 -19.51 3.35
C GLY A 64 -10.43 -20.16 2.10
N ILE A 65 -9.90 -19.86 0.90
CA ILE A 65 -10.33 -20.46 -0.38
C ILE A 65 -9.36 -21.54 -0.90
N GLY A 66 -8.49 -22.08 -0.02
CA GLY A 66 -7.63 -23.22 -0.34
C GLY A 66 -6.33 -22.87 -1.09
N ILE A 67 -5.95 -21.61 -1.18
CA ILE A 67 -4.71 -21.17 -1.83
C ILE A 67 -3.55 -21.24 -0.82
N GLU A 68 -2.55 -22.06 -1.11
CA GLU A 68 -1.33 -22.16 -0.30
C GLU A 68 -0.31 -21.07 -0.64
N LEU A 69 0.36 -20.56 0.40
CA LEU A 69 1.40 -19.57 0.24
C LEU A 69 2.69 -20.22 -0.24
N SER A 70 2.96 -20.19 -1.53
CA SER A 70 4.27 -20.46 -2.09
C SER A 70 5.09 -19.16 -2.20
N LYS A 71 6.44 -19.28 -2.23
CA LYS A 71 7.32 -18.11 -2.44
C LYS A 71 7.04 -17.44 -3.79
N ASP A 72 6.79 -18.24 -4.81
CA ASP A 72 6.50 -17.76 -6.16
C ASP A 72 5.18 -17.01 -6.21
N PHE A 73 4.15 -17.54 -5.56
CA PHE A 73 2.85 -16.88 -5.45
C PHE A 73 2.95 -15.53 -4.71
N LEU A 74 3.70 -15.48 -3.59
CA LEU A 74 3.92 -14.24 -2.86
C LEU A 74 4.65 -13.19 -3.74
N SER A 75 5.67 -13.62 -4.49
CA SER A 75 6.40 -12.73 -5.40
C SER A 75 5.49 -12.13 -6.47
N VAL A 76 4.64 -12.94 -7.08
CA VAL A 76 3.65 -12.48 -8.07
C VAL A 76 2.66 -11.49 -7.44
N MET A 77 2.16 -11.77 -6.23
CA MET A 77 1.25 -10.87 -5.52
C MET A 77 1.89 -9.52 -5.21
N VAL A 78 3.16 -9.50 -4.79
CA VAL A 78 3.89 -8.24 -4.55
C VAL A 78 4.05 -7.44 -5.83
N VAL A 79 4.44 -8.08 -6.94
CA VAL A 79 4.56 -7.41 -8.25
C VAL A 79 3.22 -6.84 -8.70
N LEU A 80 2.13 -7.61 -8.58
CA LEU A 80 0.79 -7.16 -8.93
C LEU A 80 0.38 -5.95 -8.07
N ASN A 81 0.58 -5.99 -6.75
CA ASN A 81 0.27 -4.86 -5.88
C ASN A 81 1.11 -3.61 -6.21
N CYS A 82 2.40 -3.77 -6.56
CA CYS A 82 3.21 -2.66 -7.06
C CYS A 82 2.63 -2.06 -8.35
N MET A 83 2.25 -2.91 -9.31
CA MET A 83 1.63 -2.46 -10.55
C MET A 83 0.31 -1.74 -10.30
N PHE A 84 -0.54 -2.26 -9.41
CA PHE A 84 -1.79 -1.60 -9.03
C PHE A 84 -1.55 -0.25 -8.38
N LEU A 85 -0.58 -0.10 -7.47
CA LEU A 85 -0.27 1.20 -6.87
C LEU A 85 0.15 2.24 -7.92
N ILE A 86 0.98 1.84 -8.89
CA ILE A 86 1.39 2.71 -10.00
C ILE A 86 0.17 3.06 -10.88
N LEU A 87 -0.64 2.07 -11.22
CA LEU A 87 -1.83 2.25 -12.05
C LEU A 87 -2.85 3.18 -11.38
N TYR A 88 -3.13 2.99 -10.08
CA TYR A 88 -4.02 3.88 -9.32
C TYR A 88 -3.49 5.32 -9.30
N GLY A 89 -2.17 5.50 -9.07
CA GLY A 89 -1.53 6.81 -9.13
C GLY A 89 -1.67 7.47 -10.52
N ALA A 90 -1.50 6.69 -11.58
CA ALA A 90 -1.66 7.16 -12.96
C ALA A 90 -3.14 7.50 -13.28
N CYS A 91 -4.09 6.66 -12.87
CA CYS A 91 -5.52 6.93 -13.04
C CYS A 91 -5.94 8.18 -12.28
N PHE A 92 -5.41 8.37 -11.06
CA PHE A 92 -5.69 9.56 -10.26
C PHE A 92 -5.12 10.82 -10.92
N TRP A 93 -3.91 10.75 -11.47
CA TRP A 93 -3.33 11.83 -12.25
C TRP A 93 -4.18 12.17 -13.47
N PHE A 94 -4.62 11.15 -14.21
CA PHE A 94 -5.45 11.32 -15.39
C PHE A 94 -6.78 12.01 -15.03
N GLY A 95 -7.47 11.53 -13.98
CA GLY A 95 -8.69 12.16 -13.46
C GLY A 95 -8.46 13.61 -13.03
N ALA A 96 -7.38 13.89 -12.29
CA ALA A 96 -7.02 15.23 -11.87
C ALA A 96 -6.72 16.13 -13.07
N ARG A 97 -6.13 15.60 -14.16
CA ARG A 97 -5.85 16.33 -15.39
C ARG A 97 -7.13 16.76 -16.11
N PHE A 98 -8.14 15.91 -16.10
CA PHE A 98 -9.48 16.26 -16.61
C PHE A 98 -10.10 17.43 -15.82
N MET A 99 -9.85 17.52 -14.52
CA MET A 99 -10.31 18.60 -13.65
C MET A 99 -9.38 19.83 -13.67
N PHE A 100 -8.63 20.04 -14.75
CA PHE A 100 -7.67 21.14 -14.93
C PHE A 100 -6.51 21.14 -13.92
N GLY A 101 -6.16 20.01 -13.32
CA GLY A 101 -5.01 19.86 -12.45
C GLY A 101 -3.68 20.07 -13.19
N LYS A 102 -2.73 20.76 -12.53
CA LYS A 102 -1.40 21.08 -13.08
C LYS A 102 -0.28 20.18 -12.53
N GLY A 103 -0.61 19.09 -11.83
CA GLY A 103 0.37 18.15 -11.26
C GLY A 103 1.08 17.32 -12.32
N SER A 104 2.34 16.92 -12.05
CA SER A 104 3.06 15.97 -12.89
C SER A 104 2.66 14.53 -12.57
N LEU A 105 2.79 13.63 -13.54
CA LEU A 105 2.52 12.20 -13.35
C LEU A 105 3.40 11.60 -12.24
N PHE A 106 4.71 11.88 -12.26
CA PHE A 106 5.64 11.37 -11.26
C PHE A 106 5.35 11.87 -9.85
N SER A 107 5.03 13.16 -9.70
CA SER A 107 4.63 13.72 -8.41
C SER A 107 3.38 13.04 -7.86
N THR A 108 2.41 12.73 -8.71
CA THR A 108 1.17 12.08 -8.31
C THR A 108 1.40 10.62 -7.91
N ILE A 109 2.18 9.85 -8.68
CA ILE A 109 2.54 8.47 -8.35
C ILE A 109 3.34 8.42 -7.04
N ASN A 110 4.35 9.28 -6.88
CA ASN A 110 5.13 9.37 -5.65
C ASN A 110 4.25 9.67 -4.43
N SER A 111 3.32 10.61 -4.57
CA SER A 111 2.35 10.93 -3.50
C SER A 111 1.46 9.73 -3.19
N PHE A 112 1.04 8.98 -4.21
CA PHE A 112 0.19 7.81 -4.03
C PHE A 112 0.88 6.69 -3.26
N PHE A 113 2.19 6.51 -3.40
CA PHE A 113 2.95 5.56 -2.59
C PHE A 113 2.87 5.88 -1.09
N TYR A 114 2.86 7.15 -0.70
CA TYR A 114 2.68 7.53 0.71
C TYR A 114 1.24 7.40 1.17
N ILE A 115 0.27 7.73 0.32
CA ILE A 115 -1.16 7.57 0.63
C ILE A 115 -1.54 6.08 0.74
N SER A 116 -0.81 5.18 0.09
CA SER A 116 -1.09 3.74 0.12
C SER A 116 -1.04 3.11 1.52
N ILE A 117 -0.44 3.80 2.50
CA ILE A 117 -0.54 3.39 3.91
C ILE A 117 -2.00 3.31 4.38
N CYS A 118 -2.87 4.19 3.87
CA CYS A 118 -4.29 4.15 4.16
C CYS A 118 -4.94 2.86 3.66
N LEU A 119 -4.48 2.32 2.52
CA LEU A 119 -4.97 1.04 1.99
C LEU A 119 -4.60 -0.13 2.91
N VAL A 120 -3.41 -0.08 3.52
CA VAL A 120 -2.98 -1.09 4.51
C VAL A 120 -3.89 -1.04 5.74
N PHE A 121 -4.19 0.15 6.28
CA PHE A 121 -5.12 0.29 7.39
C PHE A 121 -6.54 -0.16 7.03
N MET A 122 -7.03 0.19 5.84
CA MET A 122 -8.33 -0.29 5.35
C MET A 122 -8.37 -1.81 5.27
N LYS A 123 -7.27 -2.44 4.80
CA LYS A 123 -7.18 -3.91 4.73
C LYS A 123 -7.17 -4.56 6.10
N ILE A 124 -6.49 -3.97 7.07
CA ILE A 124 -6.52 -4.45 8.48
C ILE A 124 -7.94 -4.36 9.04
N ALA A 125 -8.64 -3.23 8.83
CA ALA A 125 -10.02 -3.06 9.28
C ALA A 125 -10.98 -4.06 8.62
N GLU A 126 -10.81 -4.33 7.32
CA GLU A 126 -11.56 -5.35 6.58
C GLU A 126 -11.36 -6.75 7.19
N MET A 127 -10.12 -7.11 7.51
CA MET A 127 -9.82 -8.41 8.14
C MET A 127 -10.48 -8.55 9.52
N GLN A 128 -10.46 -7.48 10.33
CA GLN A 128 -11.12 -7.49 11.63
C GLN A 128 -12.64 -7.63 11.49
N ALA A 129 -13.24 -6.92 10.53
CA ALA A 129 -14.67 -7.01 10.27
C ALA A 129 -15.08 -8.40 9.75
N LEU A 130 -14.26 -9.03 8.91
CA LEU A 130 -14.49 -10.41 8.44
C LEU A 130 -14.36 -11.41 9.60
N GLY A 131 -13.34 -11.28 10.44
CA GLY A 131 -13.14 -12.14 11.61
C GLY A 131 -14.34 -12.09 12.56
N SER A 132 -14.85 -10.90 12.86
CA SER A 132 -16.01 -10.74 13.73
C SER A 132 -17.32 -11.32 13.14
N ARG A 133 -17.50 -11.24 11.82
CA ARG A 133 -18.64 -11.85 11.14
C ARG A 133 -18.58 -13.37 11.13
N MET A 134 -17.38 -13.95 10.94
CA MET A 134 -17.19 -15.40 10.94
C MET A 134 -17.45 -15.98 12.34
N THR A 135 -17.01 -15.32 13.41
CA THR A 135 -17.30 -15.75 14.78
C THR A 135 -18.79 -15.64 15.12
N ALA A 136 -19.48 -14.58 14.66
CA ALA A 136 -20.92 -14.44 14.85
C ALA A 136 -21.71 -15.53 14.12
N LEU A 137 -21.29 -15.86 12.88
CA LEU A 137 -21.92 -16.97 12.10
C LEU A 137 -21.68 -18.33 12.76
N ALA A 138 -20.48 -18.62 13.25
CA ALA A 138 -20.19 -19.87 13.95
C ALA A 138 -21.07 -20.03 15.20
N HIS A 139 -21.22 -18.95 15.96
CA HIS A 139 -22.08 -18.97 17.17
C HIS A 139 -23.57 -19.15 16.83
N SER A 140 -24.03 -18.60 15.70
CA SER A 140 -25.42 -18.79 15.27
C SER A 140 -25.68 -20.21 14.74
N CYS A 141 -24.69 -20.87 14.15
CA CYS A 141 -24.80 -22.28 13.75
C CYS A 141 -24.85 -23.22 14.94
N GLU A 142 -24.02 -22.99 15.96
CA GLU A 142 -24.07 -23.77 17.21
C GLU A 142 -25.42 -23.66 17.93
N LEU A 143 -26.06 -22.49 17.89
CA LEU A 143 -27.39 -22.29 18.49
C LEU A 143 -28.54 -22.92 17.68
N ALA A 144 -28.32 -23.21 16.38
CA ALA A 144 -29.32 -23.85 15.53
C ALA A 144 -29.31 -25.40 15.59
N GLU A 145 -28.31 -25.99 16.25
CA GLU A 145 -28.19 -27.45 16.47
C GLU A 145 -28.82 -27.93 17.80
N PHE A 146 -29.37 -27.00 18.59
CA PHE A 146 -30.16 -27.29 19.80
C PHE A 146 -31.66 -27.12 19.56
#